data_c2347dfacfeeffeb496961eee6af5247
#
_entry.id   c2347dfacfeeffeb496961eee6af5247
#
_cell.length_a   1.000
_cell.length_b   1.000
_cell.length_c   1.000
_cell.angle_alpha   90.00
_cell.angle_beta   90.00
_cell.angle_gamma   90.00
#
_symmetry.space_group_name_H-M   'P 1'
#
loop_
_entity.id
_entity.type
_entity.pdbx_description
1 polymer ?
#
loop_
_entity_poly.entity_id
_entity_poly.type
_entity_poly.pdbx_seq_one_letter_code
_entity_poly.pdbx_strand_id
1 'polypeptide(L)'
;MKYYGGCDVGSTYTKAVILDETGKICADTTIRSKINSETSAKLAMEEVLNKVGLKSSQDLAYLIGTGYGRNKVPFADENISEISCHAMGVHVTDPSVKAIIDIGGQDMKCIKIKNQTVDSVQLNEACSSGCGSFIETFAKSLNYTVEDFAHEALFAKNPIDLGTRCTVFMNSKVKQAQKEGAEVADISAGLAYSVIKNALFKVIKVSDASELGKHIVVQGGTFYNNAVLRSFEKIANCEAIRPDIAGIMGAFGAALIARERYVDCEGTTMLSIEDIEAMEYSTTMTKCKGCTNNCRLTINHFSGGRKFITGNRCERGLGKQKTTNKLPNLFEYKLKRYFDYEPLAEENAPRGLIGIPRVLNMYENYPFWFTFFNKLGFRVVLSPVSNRKVYELGIDSIPSESECYPAKLAHGHVQWLINNGIKTIFYPSIPYERNEFAEANNHYNCPIVTSYP
;
A
#
# COMPACT_ATOMS: atom_id res chain seq x y z
N MET A 1 -37.59 -2.26 -11.90
CA MET A 1 -36.32 -1.53 -12.10
C MET A 1 -35.26 -2.31 -11.36
N LYS A 2 -34.23 -2.75 -12.04
CA LYS A 2 -33.13 -3.52 -11.43
C LYS A 2 -32.03 -2.55 -10.97
N TYR A 3 -31.43 -2.86 -9.85
CA TYR A 3 -30.33 -2.07 -9.31
C TYR A 3 -29.08 -2.93 -9.19
N TYR A 4 -27.92 -2.32 -9.39
CA TYR A 4 -26.60 -2.96 -9.38
C TYR A 4 -25.70 -2.24 -8.39
N GLY A 5 -25.02 -3.02 -7.55
CA GLY A 5 -24.20 -2.48 -6.47
C GLY A 5 -22.71 -2.66 -6.68
N GLY A 6 -21.95 -1.68 -6.22
CA GLY A 6 -20.50 -1.77 -6.10
C GLY A 6 -20.06 -1.29 -4.72
N CYS A 7 -19.24 -2.08 -4.03
CA CYS A 7 -18.70 -1.75 -2.71
C CYS A 7 -17.16 -1.82 -2.73
N ASP A 8 -16.51 -0.66 -2.61
CA ASP A 8 -15.05 -0.52 -2.55
C ASP A 8 -14.61 -0.32 -1.11
N VAL A 9 -14.04 -1.35 -0.52
CA VAL A 9 -13.55 -1.34 0.86
C VAL A 9 -12.05 -1.04 0.87
N GLY A 10 -11.73 0.25 0.89
CA GLY A 10 -10.36 0.74 0.98
C GLY A 10 -9.83 0.78 2.41
N SER A 11 -8.53 0.99 2.56
CA SER A 11 -7.85 1.07 3.87
C SER A 11 -8.25 2.31 4.68
N THR A 12 -8.54 3.42 4.02
CA THR A 12 -8.86 4.71 4.66
C THR A 12 -10.35 5.06 4.54
N TYR A 13 -10.95 4.82 3.38
CA TYR A 13 -12.36 5.09 3.10
C TYR A 13 -13.00 3.89 2.40
N THR A 14 -14.25 3.63 2.77
CA THR A 14 -15.13 2.66 2.13
C THR A 14 -16.20 3.41 1.35
N LYS A 15 -16.46 3.01 0.11
CA LYS A 15 -17.42 3.64 -0.78
C LYS A 15 -18.40 2.60 -1.29
N ALA A 16 -19.64 3.01 -1.47
CA ALA A 16 -20.66 2.19 -2.11
C ALA A 16 -21.42 3.01 -3.15
N VAL A 17 -21.78 2.36 -4.26
CA VAL A 17 -22.51 2.97 -5.37
C VAL A 17 -23.62 2.04 -5.80
N ILE A 18 -24.80 2.59 -6.07
CA ILE A 18 -25.92 1.87 -6.69
C ILE A 18 -26.23 2.52 -8.04
N LEU A 19 -26.31 1.68 -9.08
CA LEU A 19 -26.69 2.06 -10.44
C LEU A 19 -28.07 1.49 -10.80
N ASP A 20 -28.75 2.18 -11.71
CA ASP A 20 -29.91 1.63 -12.40
C ASP A 20 -29.52 0.81 -13.64
N GLU A 21 -30.52 0.30 -14.34
CA GLU A 21 -30.34 -0.49 -15.58
C GLU A 21 -29.63 0.27 -16.69
N THR A 22 -29.68 1.60 -16.70
CA THR A 22 -29.01 2.45 -17.67
C THR A 22 -27.54 2.70 -17.35
N GLY A 23 -27.14 2.38 -16.11
CA GLY A 23 -25.79 2.67 -15.60
C GLY A 23 -25.66 4.04 -14.94
N LYS A 24 -26.81 4.71 -14.69
CA LYS A 24 -26.83 5.99 -13.98
C LYS A 24 -26.70 5.75 -12.48
N ILE A 25 -25.88 6.57 -11.81
CA ILE A 25 -25.75 6.56 -10.36
C ILE A 25 -27.06 7.03 -9.73
N CYS A 26 -27.70 6.15 -8.96
CA CYS A 26 -28.91 6.45 -8.18
C CYS A 26 -28.55 6.97 -6.79
N ALA A 27 -27.51 6.39 -6.19
CA ALA A 27 -26.96 6.84 -4.92
C ALA A 27 -25.49 6.39 -4.78
N ASP A 28 -24.74 7.15 -4.01
CA ASP A 28 -23.39 6.86 -3.60
C ASP A 28 -23.15 7.27 -2.15
N THR A 29 -22.12 6.69 -1.55
CA THR A 29 -21.63 7.10 -0.24
C THR A 29 -20.14 6.86 -0.09
N THR A 30 -19.52 7.67 0.78
CA THR A 30 -18.12 7.51 1.20
C THR A 30 -18.04 7.67 2.71
N ILE A 31 -17.62 6.62 3.40
CA ILE A 31 -17.44 6.64 4.84
C ILE A 31 -15.98 6.37 5.20
N ARG A 32 -15.54 6.84 6.37
CA ARG A 32 -14.21 6.48 6.89
C ARG A 32 -14.21 5.01 7.30
N SER A 33 -13.25 4.24 6.79
CA SER A 33 -13.14 2.81 7.09
C SER A 33 -12.88 2.59 8.58
N LYS A 34 -13.55 1.60 9.13
CA LYS A 34 -13.33 1.10 10.49
C LYS A 34 -12.23 0.05 10.48
N ILE A 35 -11.75 -0.34 11.65
CA ILE A 35 -10.76 -1.42 11.80
C ILE A 35 -11.27 -2.73 11.20
N ASN A 36 -12.57 -2.99 11.33
CA ASN A 36 -13.23 -4.12 10.70
C ASN A 36 -13.78 -3.72 9.33
N SER A 37 -13.24 -4.29 8.26
CA SER A 37 -13.66 -4.04 6.88
C SER A 37 -15.10 -4.47 6.61
N GLU A 38 -15.57 -5.54 7.24
CA GLU A 38 -16.95 -6.02 7.14
C GLU A 38 -17.94 -4.99 7.70
N THR A 39 -17.64 -4.46 8.88
CA THR A 39 -18.46 -3.38 9.49
C THR A 39 -18.49 -2.15 8.57
N SER A 40 -17.36 -1.80 7.95
CA SER A 40 -17.30 -0.69 7.01
C SER A 40 -18.17 -0.94 5.78
N ALA A 41 -18.12 -2.15 5.22
CA ALA A 41 -18.93 -2.52 4.08
C ALA A 41 -20.41 -2.45 4.40
N LYS A 42 -20.84 -2.99 5.54
CA LYS A 42 -22.25 -2.96 6.01
C LYS A 42 -22.75 -1.53 6.16
N LEU A 43 -22.03 -0.68 6.88
CA LEU A 43 -22.43 0.71 7.10
C LEU A 43 -22.55 1.50 5.79
N ALA A 44 -21.58 1.34 4.87
CA ALA A 44 -21.63 2.01 3.58
C ALA A 44 -22.83 1.51 2.74
N MET A 45 -23.08 0.20 2.76
CA MET A 45 -24.19 -0.37 2.01
C MET A 45 -25.54 0.04 2.58
N GLU A 46 -25.72 0.00 3.90
CA GLU A 46 -26.95 0.47 4.56
C GLU A 46 -27.26 1.93 4.20
N GLU A 47 -26.24 2.80 4.24
CA GLU A 47 -26.43 4.20 3.91
C GLU A 47 -26.88 4.39 2.45
N VAL A 48 -26.25 3.71 1.49
CA VAL A 48 -26.58 3.88 0.08
C VAL A 48 -27.93 3.23 -0.28
N LEU A 49 -28.29 2.11 0.33
CA LEU A 49 -29.60 1.47 0.18
C LEU A 49 -30.72 2.38 0.67
N ASN A 50 -30.53 3.00 1.84
CA ASN A 50 -31.51 3.95 2.40
C ASN A 50 -31.73 5.16 1.47
N LYS A 51 -30.69 5.66 0.80
CA LYS A 51 -30.80 6.78 -0.17
C LYS A 51 -31.69 6.42 -1.37
N VAL A 52 -31.70 5.15 -1.79
CA VAL A 52 -32.50 4.66 -2.92
C VAL A 52 -33.88 4.14 -2.45
N GLY A 53 -34.08 3.96 -1.14
CA GLY A 53 -35.30 3.41 -0.56
C GLY A 53 -35.39 1.89 -0.65
N LEU A 54 -34.27 1.20 -0.81
CA LEU A 54 -34.18 -0.26 -0.76
C LEU A 54 -34.02 -0.74 0.66
N LYS A 55 -34.57 -1.91 0.97
CA LYS A 55 -34.58 -2.46 2.34
C LYS A 55 -33.37 -3.29 2.67
N SER A 56 -32.79 -3.97 1.67
CA SER A 56 -31.66 -4.85 1.85
C SER A 56 -30.80 -4.95 0.59
N SER A 57 -29.58 -5.45 0.73
CA SER A 57 -28.70 -5.76 -0.40
C SER A 57 -29.25 -6.84 -1.33
N GLN A 58 -30.22 -7.63 -0.87
CA GLN A 58 -30.90 -8.62 -1.70
C GLN A 58 -31.87 -8.02 -2.72
N ASP A 59 -32.23 -6.74 -2.54
CA ASP A 59 -33.03 -6.00 -3.52
C ASP A 59 -32.16 -5.59 -4.75
N LEU A 60 -30.85 -5.76 -4.66
CA LEU A 60 -29.93 -5.56 -5.79
C LEU A 60 -29.89 -6.80 -6.67
N ALA A 61 -29.89 -6.59 -7.99
CA ALA A 61 -29.81 -7.67 -8.96
C ALA A 61 -28.42 -8.35 -8.95
N TYR A 62 -27.36 -7.58 -8.72
CA TYR A 62 -25.99 -8.08 -8.58
C TYR A 62 -25.14 -7.05 -7.83
N LEU A 63 -24.18 -7.54 -7.05
CA LEU A 63 -23.28 -6.70 -6.26
C LEU A 63 -21.84 -7.21 -6.33
N ILE A 64 -20.92 -6.31 -6.63
CA ILE A 64 -19.49 -6.60 -6.67
C ILE A 64 -18.76 -5.89 -5.54
N GLY A 65 -17.93 -6.66 -4.81
CA GLY A 65 -16.97 -6.18 -3.84
C GLY A 65 -15.62 -5.90 -4.48
N THR A 66 -14.98 -4.78 -4.12
CA THR A 66 -13.64 -4.42 -4.58
C THR A 66 -12.82 -3.73 -3.49
N GLY A 67 -11.60 -3.33 -3.79
CA GLY A 67 -10.68 -2.69 -2.85
C GLY A 67 -9.87 -3.68 -2.01
N TYR A 68 -9.09 -3.14 -1.07
CA TYR A 68 -8.24 -3.93 -0.19
C TYR A 68 -9.03 -4.93 0.66
N GLY A 69 -10.19 -4.51 1.15
CA GLY A 69 -11.08 -5.30 1.99
C GLY A 69 -12.11 -6.15 1.23
N ARG A 70 -12.05 -6.26 -0.10
CA ARG A 70 -13.06 -6.93 -0.93
C ARG A 70 -13.49 -8.32 -0.45
N ASN A 71 -12.55 -9.12 0.06
CA ASN A 71 -12.84 -10.46 0.57
C ASN A 71 -13.62 -10.47 1.90
N LYS A 72 -13.93 -9.29 2.44
CA LYS A 72 -14.69 -9.09 3.67
C LYS A 72 -16.04 -8.43 3.42
N VAL A 73 -16.47 -8.29 2.18
CA VAL A 73 -17.80 -7.81 1.81
C VAL A 73 -18.76 -9.01 1.83
N PRO A 74 -19.57 -9.19 2.89
CA PRO A 74 -20.29 -10.45 3.10
C PRO A 74 -21.46 -10.66 2.16
N PHE A 75 -21.95 -9.58 1.55
CA PHE A 75 -23.11 -9.55 0.67
C PHE A 75 -22.75 -9.39 -0.80
N ALA A 76 -21.47 -9.47 -1.16
CA ALA A 76 -21.06 -9.41 -2.55
C ALA A 76 -21.23 -10.77 -3.25
N ASP A 77 -21.83 -10.75 -4.43
CA ASP A 77 -21.96 -11.92 -5.30
C ASP A 77 -20.58 -12.33 -5.85
N GLU A 78 -19.74 -11.33 -6.11
CA GLU A 78 -18.38 -11.55 -6.62
C GLU A 78 -17.41 -10.48 -6.11
N ASN A 79 -16.12 -10.85 -6.04
CA ASN A 79 -15.04 -9.95 -5.68
C ASN A 79 -14.09 -9.74 -6.85
N ILE A 80 -13.90 -8.50 -7.26
CA ILE A 80 -13.06 -8.13 -8.41
C ILE A 80 -11.92 -7.22 -7.96
N SER A 81 -10.82 -7.32 -8.68
CA SER A 81 -9.65 -6.46 -8.47
C SER A 81 -10.03 -4.98 -8.63
N GLU A 82 -9.57 -4.14 -7.70
CA GLU A 82 -9.77 -2.70 -7.79
C GLU A 82 -9.21 -2.10 -9.09
N ILE A 83 -8.12 -2.66 -9.65
CA ILE A 83 -7.54 -2.21 -10.91
C ILE A 83 -8.56 -2.36 -12.05
N SER A 84 -9.24 -3.49 -12.13
CA SER A 84 -10.28 -3.75 -13.14
C SER A 84 -11.47 -2.80 -12.96
N CYS A 85 -11.88 -2.57 -11.71
CA CYS A 85 -12.98 -1.67 -11.42
C CYS A 85 -12.63 -0.20 -11.77
N HIS A 86 -11.45 0.26 -11.39
CA HIS A 86 -10.99 1.60 -11.77
C HIS A 86 -10.88 1.77 -13.29
N ALA A 87 -10.32 0.79 -13.99
CA ALA A 87 -10.23 0.83 -15.45
C ALA A 87 -11.60 0.86 -16.13
N MET A 88 -12.56 0.07 -15.63
CA MET A 88 -13.94 0.06 -16.14
C MET A 88 -14.63 1.40 -15.92
N GLY A 89 -14.58 1.93 -14.70
CA GLY A 89 -15.22 3.22 -14.37
C GLY A 89 -14.68 4.36 -15.23
N VAL A 90 -13.37 4.44 -15.40
CA VAL A 90 -12.75 5.46 -16.25
C VAL A 90 -13.05 5.23 -17.72
N HIS A 91 -13.03 3.99 -18.21
CA HIS A 91 -13.33 3.69 -19.61
C HIS A 91 -14.72 4.15 -20.02
N VAL A 92 -15.71 4.00 -19.14
CA VAL A 92 -17.09 4.43 -19.40
C VAL A 92 -17.20 5.97 -19.36
N THR A 93 -16.46 6.64 -18.48
CA THR A 93 -16.49 8.11 -18.37
C THR A 93 -15.63 8.79 -19.43
N ASP A 94 -14.49 8.21 -19.79
CA ASP A 94 -13.58 8.71 -20.83
C ASP A 94 -12.94 7.54 -21.60
N PRO A 95 -13.55 7.08 -22.70
CA PRO A 95 -13.01 6.00 -23.53
C PRO A 95 -11.67 6.30 -24.20
N SER A 96 -11.25 7.57 -24.21
CA SER A 96 -10.01 8.02 -24.85
C SER A 96 -8.79 8.00 -23.93
N VAL A 97 -8.99 7.68 -22.66
CA VAL A 97 -7.96 7.67 -21.61
C VAL A 97 -6.74 6.82 -22.00
N LYS A 98 -5.54 7.34 -21.72
CA LYS A 98 -4.25 6.64 -21.95
C LYS A 98 -3.60 6.20 -20.66
N ALA A 99 -3.78 6.97 -19.60
CA ALA A 99 -3.26 6.63 -18.29
C ALA A 99 -4.24 7.07 -17.19
N ILE A 100 -4.36 6.24 -16.17
CA ILE A 100 -5.11 6.53 -14.95
C ILE A 100 -4.09 6.62 -13.83
N ILE A 101 -4.10 7.71 -13.09
CA ILE A 101 -3.29 7.88 -11.89
C ILE A 101 -4.23 7.98 -10.71
N ASP A 102 -4.21 6.94 -9.89
CA ASP A 102 -5.01 6.85 -8.67
C ASP A 102 -4.09 7.04 -7.46
N ILE A 103 -4.39 8.06 -6.65
CA ILE A 103 -3.68 8.30 -5.39
C ILE A 103 -4.69 8.24 -4.25
N GLY A 104 -4.62 7.15 -3.51
CA GLY A 104 -5.42 6.92 -2.32
C GLY A 104 -4.82 7.53 -1.06
N GLY A 105 -5.33 7.13 0.10
CA GLY A 105 -4.80 7.55 1.39
C GLY A 105 -3.46 6.90 1.74
N GLN A 106 -3.22 5.66 1.31
CA GLN A 106 -2.03 4.89 1.67
C GLN A 106 -1.34 4.19 0.49
N ASP A 107 -1.94 4.21 -0.67
CA ASP A 107 -1.46 3.55 -1.87
C ASP A 107 -1.57 4.47 -3.08
N MET A 108 -0.87 4.12 -4.13
CA MET A 108 -1.02 4.76 -5.43
C MET A 108 -0.85 3.76 -6.55
N LYS A 109 -1.53 4.03 -7.65
CA LYS A 109 -1.56 3.19 -8.83
C LYS A 109 -1.43 4.04 -10.08
N CYS A 110 -0.69 3.52 -11.05
CA CYS A 110 -0.73 4.00 -12.42
C CYS A 110 -1.18 2.86 -13.32
N ILE A 111 -2.29 3.03 -14.00
CA ILE A 111 -2.85 2.05 -14.92
C ILE A 111 -2.73 2.63 -16.33
N LYS A 112 -1.92 2.01 -17.17
CA LYS A 112 -1.82 2.39 -18.58
C LYS A 112 -2.83 1.61 -19.41
N ILE A 113 -3.54 2.33 -20.27
CA ILE A 113 -4.59 1.79 -21.14
C ILE A 113 -4.10 1.82 -22.58
N LYS A 114 -4.22 0.67 -23.26
CA LYS A 114 -3.93 0.52 -24.68
C LYS A 114 -4.99 -0.34 -25.33
N ASN A 115 -5.55 0.14 -26.43
CA ASN A 115 -6.62 -0.57 -27.15
C ASN A 115 -7.79 -0.95 -26.23
N GLN A 116 -8.20 -0.03 -25.35
CA GLN A 116 -9.30 -0.18 -24.38
C GLN A 116 -9.09 -1.31 -23.34
N THR A 117 -7.86 -1.77 -23.20
CA THR A 117 -7.50 -2.79 -22.21
C THR A 117 -6.37 -2.28 -21.30
N VAL A 118 -6.28 -2.85 -20.11
CA VAL A 118 -5.16 -2.57 -19.20
C VAL A 118 -3.88 -3.17 -19.78
N ASP A 119 -2.94 -2.31 -20.15
CA ASP A 119 -1.65 -2.70 -20.73
C ASP A 119 -0.61 -2.96 -19.64
N SER A 120 -0.50 -2.08 -18.68
CA SER A 120 0.43 -2.23 -17.55
C SER A 120 -0.09 -1.52 -16.30
N VAL A 121 0.35 -2.01 -15.15
CA VAL A 121 0.01 -1.46 -13.84
C VAL A 121 1.27 -1.30 -13.01
N GLN A 122 1.43 -0.14 -12.41
CA GLN A 122 2.46 0.15 -11.42
C GLN A 122 1.80 0.50 -10.11
N LEU A 123 2.23 -0.16 -9.04
CA LEU A 123 1.65 -0.03 -7.71
C LEU A 123 2.69 0.38 -6.69
N ASN A 124 2.29 1.18 -5.72
CA ASN A 124 3.05 1.38 -4.50
C ASN A 124 2.11 1.21 -3.30
N GLU A 125 2.23 0.07 -2.65
CA GLU A 125 1.51 -0.26 -1.42
C GLU A 125 2.45 -0.29 -0.20
N ALA A 126 3.75 -0.18 -0.43
CA ALA A 126 4.76 -0.36 0.60
C ALA A 126 5.13 0.93 1.35
N CYS A 127 4.85 2.09 0.77
CA CYS A 127 5.26 3.36 1.33
C CYS A 127 4.20 4.44 1.10
N SER A 128 3.67 5.02 2.17
CA SER A 128 2.68 6.09 2.13
C SER A 128 3.25 7.47 1.75
N SER A 129 4.55 7.59 1.46
CA SER A 129 5.24 8.86 1.18
C SER A 129 4.89 9.52 -0.16
N GLY A 130 3.75 9.32 -0.66
CA GLY A 130 3.22 9.92 -1.88
C GLY A 130 1.71 9.84 -1.89
N CYS A 131 1.10 9.57 -0.73
CA CYS A 131 -0.31 9.32 -0.58
C CYS A 131 -0.97 10.37 0.32
N GLY A 132 -2.29 10.40 0.33
CA GLY A 132 -3.07 11.44 1.03
C GLY A 132 -2.86 11.47 2.55
N SER A 133 -2.66 10.33 3.20
CA SER A 133 -2.41 10.27 4.65
C SER A 133 -1.18 11.04 5.08
N PHE A 134 -0.20 11.17 4.20
CA PHE A 134 0.98 11.98 4.44
C PHE A 134 0.64 13.48 4.55
N ILE A 135 -0.16 14.01 3.60
CA ILE A 135 -0.61 15.40 3.64
C ILE A 135 -1.51 15.63 4.88
N GLU A 136 -2.42 14.69 5.19
CA GLU A 136 -3.28 14.77 6.35
C GLU A 136 -2.48 14.84 7.66
N THR A 137 -1.39 14.08 7.77
CA THR A 137 -0.53 14.09 8.95
C THR A 137 0.12 15.46 9.15
N PHE A 138 0.61 16.08 8.08
CA PHE A 138 1.20 17.42 8.16
C PHE A 138 0.16 18.51 8.43
N ALA A 139 -0.99 18.47 7.78
CA ALA A 139 -2.09 19.41 8.05
C ALA A 139 -2.44 19.39 9.55
N LYS A 140 -2.64 18.22 10.14
CA LYS A 140 -2.93 18.05 11.57
C LYS A 140 -1.79 18.57 12.45
N SER A 141 -0.54 18.31 12.09
CA SER A 141 0.63 18.77 12.88
C SER A 141 0.77 20.28 12.90
N LEU A 142 0.17 20.96 11.92
CA LEU A 142 0.13 22.41 11.79
C LEU A 142 -1.19 23.02 12.26
N ASN A 143 -2.11 22.21 12.85
CA ASN A 143 -3.44 22.60 13.29
C ASN A 143 -4.36 23.11 12.16
N TYR A 144 -4.22 22.54 10.96
CA TYR A 144 -5.09 22.81 9.81
C TYR A 144 -6.00 21.62 9.53
N THR A 145 -7.19 21.90 8.97
CA THR A 145 -7.94 20.86 8.24
C THR A 145 -7.20 20.53 6.93
N VAL A 146 -7.50 19.39 6.31
CA VAL A 146 -6.86 19.04 5.04
C VAL A 146 -7.29 20.01 3.94
N GLU A 147 -8.52 20.46 3.98
CA GLU A 147 -9.14 21.39 3.05
C GLU A 147 -8.51 22.79 3.14
N ASP A 148 -8.39 23.34 4.35
CA ASP A 148 -7.76 24.64 4.57
C ASP A 148 -6.28 24.59 4.20
N PHE A 149 -5.60 23.51 4.55
CA PHE A 149 -4.19 23.30 4.21
C PHE A 149 -3.96 23.22 2.70
N ALA A 150 -4.89 22.57 1.97
CA ALA A 150 -4.88 22.53 0.52
C ALA A 150 -5.17 23.90 -0.12
N HIS A 151 -6.08 24.67 0.48
CA HIS A 151 -6.42 26.01 0.02
C HIS A 151 -5.24 26.98 0.17
N GLU A 152 -4.58 26.96 1.32
CA GLU A 152 -3.37 27.78 1.56
C GLU A 152 -2.29 27.53 0.49
N ALA A 153 -2.07 26.29 0.10
CA ALA A 153 -1.06 25.92 -0.90
C ALA A 153 -1.24 26.62 -2.25
N LEU A 154 -2.47 26.98 -2.62
CA LEU A 154 -2.76 27.66 -3.88
C LEU A 154 -2.24 29.10 -3.91
N PHE A 155 -1.98 29.69 -2.75
CA PHE A 155 -1.47 31.05 -2.58
C PHE A 155 0.03 31.10 -2.25
N ALA A 156 0.72 29.97 -2.31
CA ALA A 156 2.16 29.87 -2.06
C ALA A 156 2.95 30.78 -3.03
N LYS A 157 3.83 31.59 -2.48
CA LYS A 157 4.72 32.48 -3.25
C LYS A 157 6.03 31.79 -3.61
N ASN A 158 6.58 31.02 -2.66
CA ASN A 158 7.85 30.32 -2.78
C ASN A 158 7.73 28.89 -2.24
N PRO A 159 7.07 27.96 -2.95
CA PRO A 159 6.92 26.59 -2.50
C PRO A 159 8.24 25.95 -2.13
N ILE A 160 8.32 25.32 -0.95
CA ILE A 160 9.55 24.71 -0.47
C ILE A 160 9.87 23.46 -1.32
N ASP A 161 11.09 23.37 -1.82
CA ASP A 161 11.51 22.13 -2.48
C ASP A 161 11.86 21.05 -1.45
N LEU A 162 10.91 20.15 -1.24
CA LEU A 162 11.08 18.98 -0.37
C LEU A 162 11.68 17.78 -1.13
N GLY A 163 11.77 17.86 -2.47
CA GLY A 163 12.28 16.80 -3.33
C GLY A 163 11.40 15.54 -3.30
N THR A 164 12.02 14.39 -3.58
CA THR A 164 11.39 13.06 -3.56
C THR A 164 11.92 12.24 -2.37
N ARG A 165 11.91 12.78 -1.19
CA ARG A 165 12.47 12.14 0.00
C ARG A 165 11.46 11.24 0.70
N CYS A 166 11.98 10.33 1.52
CA CYS A 166 11.15 9.57 2.47
C CYS A 166 10.49 10.53 3.48
N THR A 167 9.29 10.19 3.94
CA THR A 167 8.50 10.95 4.91
C THR A 167 9.27 11.37 6.16
N VAL A 168 10.14 10.49 6.66
CA VAL A 168 10.99 10.74 7.84
C VAL A 168 11.86 11.97 7.62
N PHE A 169 12.52 12.07 6.48
CA PHE A 169 13.38 13.20 6.14
C PHE A 169 12.60 14.45 5.76
N MET A 170 11.42 14.29 5.18
CA MET A 170 10.55 15.43 4.91
C MET A 170 10.08 16.10 6.20
N ASN A 171 9.78 15.31 7.23
CA ASN A 171 9.40 15.87 8.55
C ASN A 171 10.51 16.77 9.09
N SER A 172 11.76 16.34 9.05
CA SER A 172 12.90 17.15 9.50
C SER A 172 13.05 18.42 8.66
N LYS A 173 12.88 18.31 7.34
CA LYS A 173 13.00 19.46 6.44
C LYS A 173 11.86 20.46 6.60
N VAL A 174 10.64 19.98 6.82
CA VAL A 174 9.49 20.86 7.14
C VAL A 174 9.72 21.58 8.47
N LYS A 175 10.19 20.88 9.52
CA LYS A 175 10.52 21.53 10.80
C LYS A 175 11.64 22.55 10.67
N GLN A 176 12.64 22.29 9.82
CA GLN A 176 13.69 23.24 9.52
C GLN A 176 13.13 24.48 8.82
N ALA A 177 12.32 24.30 7.78
CA ALA A 177 11.69 25.39 7.06
C ALA A 177 10.80 26.26 7.97
N GLN A 178 10.06 25.65 8.90
CA GLN A 178 9.31 26.40 9.92
C GLN A 178 10.22 27.26 10.80
N LYS A 179 11.37 26.73 11.23
CA LYS A 179 12.36 27.50 12.02
C LYS A 179 12.99 28.65 11.21
N GLU A 180 13.09 28.48 9.90
CA GLU A 180 13.58 29.47 8.97
C GLU A 180 12.50 30.50 8.58
N GLY A 181 11.28 30.38 9.11
CA GLY A 181 10.20 31.34 8.90
C GLY A 181 9.37 31.11 7.63
N ALA A 182 9.38 29.90 7.08
CA ALA A 182 8.55 29.57 5.93
C ALA A 182 7.06 29.66 6.25
N GLU A 183 6.28 30.23 5.36
CA GLU A 183 4.83 30.33 5.48
C GLU A 183 4.16 28.95 5.29
N VAL A 184 3.00 28.74 5.93
CA VAL A 184 2.26 27.48 5.82
C VAL A 184 1.87 27.20 4.37
N ALA A 185 1.53 28.20 3.60
CA ALA A 185 1.25 28.13 2.17
C ALA A 185 2.40 27.47 1.39
N ASP A 186 3.63 27.92 1.62
CA ASP A 186 4.83 27.43 0.94
C ASP A 186 5.18 25.99 1.36
N ILE A 187 4.93 25.64 2.61
CA ILE A 187 5.08 24.27 3.13
C ILE A 187 4.05 23.34 2.50
N SER A 188 2.79 23.75 2.48
CA SER A 188 1.69 22.94 1.92
C SER A 188 1.87 22.71 0.42
N ALA A 189 2.24 23.74 -0.33
CA ALA A 189 2.54 23.60 -1.74
C ALA A 189 3.76 22.68 -1.99
N GLY A 190 4.81 22.82 -1.20
CA GLY A 190 5.99 21.96 -1.27
C GLY A 190 5.67 20.49 -1.04
N LEU A 191 4.76 20.19 -0.10
CA LEU A 191 4.27 18.83 0.15
C LEU A 191 3.46 18.29 -1.04
N ALA A 192 2.56 19.10 -1.61
CA ALA A 192 1.79 18.72 -2.79
C ALA A 192 2.70 18.38 -3.98
N TYR A 193 3.71 19.21 -4.25
CA TYR A 193 4.73 18.92 -5.26
C TYR A 193 5.50 17.63 -4.97
N SER A 194 5.89 17.42 -3.72
CA SER A 194 6.64 16.23 -3.33
C SER A 194 5.83 14.94 -3.50
N VAL A 195 4.53 14.94 -3.17
CA VAL A 195 3.62 13.82 -3.41
C VAL A 195 3.62 13.45 -4.89
N ILE A 196 3.45 14.40 -5.77
CA ILE A 196 3.42 14.17 -7.21
C ILE A 196 4.78 13.76 -7.78
N LYS A 197 5.87 14.40 -7.34
CA LYS A 197 7.22 13.97 -7.72
C LYS A 197 7.49 12.52 -7.31
N ASN A 198 7.06 12.09 -6.12
CA ASN A 198 7.18 10.71 -5.68
C ASN A 198 6.34 9.76 -6.55
N ALA A 199 5.09 10.14 -6.87
CA ALA A 199 4.23 9.37 -7.74
C ALA A 199 4.87 9.15 -9.11
N LEU A 200 5.28 10.21 -9.77
CA LEU A 200 5.77 10.16 -11.15
C LEU A 200 7.15 9.50 -11.24
N PHE A 201 8.11 9.95 -10.44
CA PHE A 201 9.51 9.58 -10.64
C PHE A 201 9.95 8.34 -9.85
N LYS A 202 9.28 8.01 -8.73
CA LYS A 202 9.65 6.82 -7.95
C LYS A 202 8.73 5.62 -8.17
N VAL A 203 7.43 5.85 -8.30
CA VAL A 203 6.46 4.76 -8.47
C VAL A 203 6.29 4.44 -9.94
N ILE A 204 5.89 5.43 -10.73
CA ILE A 204 5.63 5.28 -12.16
C ILE A 204 6.95 5.17 -12.94
N LYS A 205 8.02 5.74 -12.38
CA LYS A 205 9.39 5.71 -12.93
C LYS A 205 9.50 6.28 -14.34
N VAL A 206 8.72 7.32 -14.63
CA VAL A 206 8.89 8.06 -15.87
C VAL A 206 10.12 8.95 -15.76
N SER A 207 10.90 9.04 -16.82
CA SER A 207 12.03 9.97 -16.92
C SER A 207 11.53 11.39 -17.22
N ASP A 208 10.48 11.47 -18.03
CA ASP A 208 9.75 12.69 -18.35
C ASP A 208 8.24 12.42 -18.23
N ALA A 209 7.51 13.34 -17.62
CA ALA A 209 6.07 13.18 -17.43
C ALA A 209 5.29 13.15 -18.76
N SER A 210 5.84 13.65 -19.85
CA SER A 210 5.27 13.57 -21.21
C SER A 210 5.09 12.13 -21.72
N GLU A 211 5.83 11.16 -21.14
CA GLU A 211 5.69 9.71 -21.44
C GLU A 211 4.30 9.15 -21.08
N LEU A 212 3.56 9.83 -20.22
CA LEU A 212 2.19 9.44 -19.86
C LEU A 212 1.15 9.81 -20.91
N GLY A 213 1.53 10.65 -21.90
CA GLY A 213 0.63 11.20 -22.89
C GLY A 213 -0.12 12.42 -22.38
N LYS A 214 -1.10 12.88 -23.17
CA LYS A 214 -1.87 14.11 -22.85
C LYS A 214 -3.26 13.84 -22.26
N HIS A 215 -3.77 12.61 -22.37
CA HIS A 215 -5.08 12.20 -21.89
C HIS A 215 -4.93 11.37 -20.62
N ILE A 216 -4.81 12.07 -19.50
CA ILE A 216 -4.55 11.45 -18.19
C ILE A 216 -5.74 11.74 -17.30
N VAL A 217 -6.37 10.66 -16.80
CA VAL A 217 -7.38 10.74 -15.76
C VAL A 217 -6.69 10.60 -14.40
N VAL A 218 -6.98 11.53 -13.50
CA VAL A 218 -6.53 11.50 -12.11
C VAL A 218 -7.70 11.22 -11.19
N GLN A 219 -7.51 10.34 -10.23
CA GLN A 219 -8.56 9.89 -9.32
C GLN A 219 -8.00 9.50 -7.95
N GLY A 220 -8.89 9.06 -7.05
CA GLY A 220 -8.58 8.82 -5.65
C GLY A 220 -8.77 10.05 -4.78
N GLY A 221 -8.97 9.82 -3.48
CA GLY A 221 -9.32 10.89 -2.54
C GLY A 221 -8.28 12.01 -2.45
N THR A 222 -7.01 11.71 -2.72
CA THR A 222 -5.92 12.69 -2.67
C THR A 222 -6.03 13.75 -3.76
N PHE A 223 -6.60 13.43 -4.91
CA PHE A 223 -6.79 14.40 -5.99
C PHE A 223 -7.96 15.38 -5.78
N TYR A 224 -8.79 15.21 -4.74
CA TYR A 224 -9.70 16.28 -4.32
C TYR A 224 -8.95 17.48 -3.73
N ASN A 225 -7.71 17.29 -3.30
CA ASN A 225 -6.82 18.38 -2.95
C ASN A 225 -6.38 19.12 -4.23
N ASN A 226 -6.88 20.34 -4.42
CA ASN A 226 -6.59 21.15 -5.59
C ASN A 226 -5.10 21.51 -5.74
N ALA A 227 -4.35 21.60 -4.64
CA ALA A 227 -2.92 21.84 -4.70
C ALA A 227 -2.17 20.63 -5.28
N VAL A 228 -2.62 19.41 -4.96
CA VAL A 228 -2.08 18.16 -5.53
C VAL A 228 -2.40 18.10 -7.03
N LEU A 229 -3.64 18.37 -7.42
CA LEU A 229 -4.05 18.43 -8.81
C LEU A 229 -3.19 19.43 -9.60
N ARG A 230 -3.09 20.66 -9.08
CA ARG A 230 -2.30 21.70 -9.74
C ARG A 230 -0.81 21.39 -9.81
N SER A 231 -0.28 20.74 -8.79
CA SER A 231 1.11 20.25 -8.79
C SER A 231 1.35 19.20 -9.87
N PHE A 232 0.38 18.28 -10.04
CA PHE A 232 0.43 17.31 -11.13
C PHE A 232 0.46 17.97 -12.49
N GLU A 233 -0.48 18.87 -12.76
CA GLU A 233 -0.58 19.59 -14.05
C GLU A 233 0.71 20.36 -14.38
N LYS A 234 1.29 21.04 -13.39
CA LYS A 234 2.55 21.77 -13.57
C LYS A 234 3.74 20.85 -13.84
N ILE A 235 3.85 19.72 -13.16
CA ILE A 235 4.96 18.77 -13.34
C ILE A 235 4.79 17.99 -14.64
N ALA A 236 3.57 17.55 -14.94
CA ALA A 236 3.25 16.78 -16.13
C ALA A 236 3.14 17.65 -17.40
N ASN A 237 3.08 18.97 -17.24
CA ASN A 237 2.87 19.94 -18.32
C ASN A 237 1.67 19.57 -19.20
N CYS A 238 0.59 19.15 -18.59
CA CYS A 238 -0.68 18.82 -19.24
C CYS A 238 -1.84 19.14 -18.30
N GLU A 239 -3.01 19.31 -18.86
CA GLU A 239 -4.26 19.39 -18.11
C GLU A 239 -4.70 17.99 -17.73
N ALA A 240 -5.02 17.77 -16.45
CA ALA A 240 -5.47 16.48 -15.95
C ALA A 240 -6.99 16.44 -15.90
N ILE A 241 -7.56 15.30 -16.29
CA ILE A 241 -9.01 15.07 -16.21
C ILE A 241 -9.30 14.47 -14.83
N ARG A 242 -9.98 15.25 -13.98
CA ARG A 242 -10.48 14.78 -12.70
C ARG A 242 -12.01 14.66 -12.79
N PRO A 243 -12.58 13.46 -12.95
CA PRO A 243 -14.02 13.27 -12.94
C PRO A 243 -14.64 13.70 -11.61
N ASP A 244 -15.89 14.17 -11.62
CA ASP A 244 -16.62 14.53 -10.39
C ASP A 244 -16.72 13.34 -9.43
N ILE A 245 -16.76 12.12 -9.98
CA ILE A 245 -16.81 10.86 -9.24
C ILE A 245 -15.43 10.25 -8.95
N ALA A 246 -14.36 11.03 -9.06
CA ALA A 246 -12.98 10.54 -8.88
C ALA A 246 -12.74 9.77 -7.58
N GLY A 247 -13.43 10.13 -6.50
CA GLY A 247 -13.30 9.46 -5.20
C GLY A 247 -14.06 8.16 -5.06
N ILE A 248 -15.05 7.90 -5.91
CA ILE A 248 -15.89 6.68 -5.87
C ILE A 248 -15.71 5.80 -7.11
N MET A 249 -14.73 6.10 -7.95
CA MET A 249 -14.51 5.44 -9.25
C MET A 249 -14.39 3.91 -9.14
N GLY A 250 -13.75 3.40 -8.10
CA GLY A 250 -13.62 1.97 -7.85
C GLY A 250 -14.98 1.30 -7.58
N ALA A 251 -15.81 1.91 -6.74
CA ALA A 251 -17.17 1.42 -6.46
C ALA A 251 -18.08 1.57 -7.68
N PHE A 252 -17.97 2.67 -8.41
CA PHE A 252 -18.70 2.89 -9.66
C PHE A 252 -18.37 1.83 -10.72
N GLY A 253 -17.07 1.58 -10.96
CA GLY A 253 -16.63 0.54 -11.88
C GLY A 253 -17.05 -0.86 -11.45
N ALA A 254 -17.04 -1.15 -10.15
CA ALA A 254 -17.58 -2.41 -9.62
C ALA A 254 -19.08 -2.57 -9.93
N ALA A 255 -19.87 -1.52 -9.72
CA ALA A 255 -21.29 -1.54 -10.05
C ALA A 255 -21.58 -1.65 -11.56
N LEU A 256 -20.74 -1.06 -12.41
CA LEU A 256 -20.80 -1.24 -13.88
C LEU A 256 -20.53 -2.70 -14.28
N ILE A 257 -19.50 -3.31 -13.69
CA ILE A 257 -19.19 -4.73 -13.93
C ILE A 257 -20.32 -5.62 -13.40
N ALA A 258 -20.93 -5.26 -12.25
CA ALA A 258 -22.09 -5.97 -11.71
C ALA A 258 -23.24 -5.98 -12.74
N ARG A 259 -23.51 -4.84 -13.37
CA ARG A 259 -24.53 -4.73 -14.43
C ARG A 259 -24.21 -5.57 -15.67
N GLU A 260 -22.94 -5.60 -16.08
CA GLU A 260 -22.53 -6.38 -17.25
C GLU A 260 -22.56 -7.90 -17.01
N ARG A 261 -22.21 -8.33 -15.81
CA ARG A 261 -22.15 -9.75 -15.44
C ARG A 261 -23.47 -10.35 -15.03
N TYR A 262 -24.43 -9.49 -14.70
CA TYR A 262 -25.76 -9.96 -14.34
C TYR A 262 -26.39 -10.77 -15.48
N VAL A 263 -26.75 -12.00 -15.18
CA VAL A 263 -27.53 -12.85 -16.04
C VAL A 263 -28.88 -13.05 -15.33
N ASP A 264 -29.97 -12.85 -16.05
CA ASP A 264 -31.31 -13.07 -15.51
C ASP A 264 -31.46 -14.53 -15.12
N CYS A 265 -31.28 -14.83 -13.86
CA CYS A 265 -31.42 -16.18 -13.31
C CYS A 265 -32.42 -16.14 -12.14
N GLU A 266 -33.12 -17.25 -11.92
CA GLU A 266 -34.07 -17.37 -10.81
C GLU A 266 -33.31 -17.37 -9.47
N GLY A 267 -33.21 -16.20 -8.85
CA GLY A 267 -32.67 -16.02 -7.51
C GLY A 267 -31.19 -15.64 -7.45
N THR A 268 -30.77 -15.23 -6.26
CA THR A 268 -29.41 -14.89 -5.89
C THR A 268 -28.84 -15.94 -4.95
N THR A 269 -27.52 -16.17 -5.01
CA THR A 269 -26.81 -16.99 -4.01
C THR A 269 -26.42 -16.18 -2.76
N MET A 270 -26.74 -14.90 -2.74
CA MET A 270 -26.48 -14.02 -1.61
C MET A 270 -27.39 -14.40 -0.43
N LEU A 271 -26.80 -14.56 0.75
CA LEU A 271 -27.55 -14.82 1.98
C LEU A 271 -28.37 -13.59 2.38
N SER A 272 -29.54 -13.81 2.95
CA SER A 272 -30.31 -12.73 3.54
C SER A 272 -29.59 -12.13 4.76
N ILE A 273 -29.96 -10.90 5.12
CA ILE A 273 -29.42 -10.28 6.35
C ILE A 273 -29.82 -11.12 7.57
N GLU A 274 -31.05 -11.63 7.59
CA GLU A 274 -31.58 -12.51 8.63
C GLU A 274 -30.77 -13.83 8.72
N ASP A 275 -30.41 -14.43 7.58
CA ASP A 275 -29.57 -15.63 7.55
C ASP A 275 -28.15 -15.37 8.05
N ILE A 276 -27.61 -14.17 7.74
CA ILE A 276 -26.29 -13.75 8.23
C ILE A 276 -26.32 -13.48 9.73
N GLU A 277 -27.34 -12.84 10.24
CA GLU A 277 -27.52 -12.57 11.68
C GLU A 277 -27.80 -13.83 12.47
N ALA A 278 -28.54 -14.79 11.90
CA ALA A 278 -28.81 -16.09 12.50
C ALA A 278 -27.63 -17.07 12.37
N MET A 279 -26.60 -16.73 11.62
CA MET A 279 -25.48 -17.62 11.34
C MET A 279 -24.59 -17.77 12.57
N GLU A 280 -24.62 -18.95 13.18
CA GLU A 280 -23.70 -19.30 14.25
C GLU A 280 -22.32 -19.65 13.69
N TYR A 281 -21.29 -19.02 14.22
CA TYR A 281 -19.92 -19.34 13.94
C TYR A 281 -19.04 -19.21 15.18
N SER A 282 -17.97 -19.97 15.20
CA SER A 282 -16.94 -19.87 16.23
C SER A 282 -15.61 -19.47 15.60
N THR A 283 -14.85 -18.66 16.30
CA THR A 283 -13.57 -18.15 15.80
C THR A 283 -12.43 -18.71 16.63
N THR A 284 -11.44 -19.30 15.97
CA THR A 284 -10.19 -19.72 16.59
C THR A 284 -9.01 -18.96 15.99
N MET A 285 -8.06 -18.56 16.84
CA MET A 285 -6.83 -17.92 16.42
C MET A 285 -5.66 -18.86 16.55
N THR A 286 -4.85 -18.95 15.49
CA THR A 286 -3.63 -19.76 15.48
C THR A 286 -2.51 -19.06 14.75
N LYS A 287 -1.31 -19.62 14.80
CA LYS A 287 -0.18 -19.13 14.00
C LYS A 287 0.13 -20.11 12.89
N CYS A 288 0.25 -19.60 11.67
CA CYS A 288 0.73 -20.39 10.55
C CYS A 288 2.20 -20.78 10.80
N LYS A 289 2.49 -22.06 10.72
CA LYS A 289 3.84 -22.61 10.88
C LYS A 289 4.53 -22.88 9.53
N GLY A 290 3.97 -22.40 8.42
CA GLY A 290 4.44 -22.73 7.08
C GLY A 290 5.72 -21.97 6.65
N CYS A 291 6.08 -20.89 7.33
CA CYS A 291 7.32 -20.13 7.09
C CYS A 291 7.65 -19.22 8.30
N THR A 292 8.77 -18.51 8.22
CA THR A 292 9.26 -17.61 9.29
C THR A 292 8.35 -16.44 9.63
N ASN A 293 7.40 -16.07 8.74
CA ASN A 293 6.44 -14.99 9.00
C ASN A 293 5.47 -15.32 10.13
N ASN A 294 5.24 -16.61 10.43
CA ASN A 294 4.35 -17.03 11.51
C ASN A 294 3.03 -16.24 11.55
N CYS A 295 2.40 -16.05 10.38
CA CYS A 295 1.18 -15.24 10.25
C CYS A 295 0.15 -15.67 11.29
N ARG A 296 -0.45 -14.69 11.96
CA ARG A 296 -1.60 -14.94 12.83
C ARG A 296 -2.81 -15.21 11.94
N LEU A 297 -3.38 -16.40 12.04
CA LEU A 297 -4.56 -16.82 11.31
C LEU A 297 -5.79 -16.71 12.19
N THR A 298 -6.87 -16.20 11.65
CA THR A 298 -8.20 -16.27 12.20
C THR A 298 -8.98 -17.31 11.40
N ILE A 299 -9.46 -18.36 12.06
CA ILE A 299 -10.24 -19.43 11.44
C ILE A 299 -11.67 -19.31 11.97
N ASN A 300 -12.58 -18.97 11.08
CA ASN A 300 -14.02 -18.98 11.35
C ASN A 300 -14.55 -20.36 10.98
N HIS A 301 -15.19 -21.01 11.93
CA HIS A 301 -15.84 -22.30 11.77
C HIS A 301 -17.34 -22.06 11.69
N PHE A 302 -17.95 -22.45 10.60
CA PHE A 302 -19.38 -22.33 10.34
C PHE A 302 -20.10 -23.68 10.50
N SER A 303 -21.40 -23.64 10.62
CA SER A 303 -22.24 -24.82 10.55
C SER A 303 -21.98 -25.63 9.27
N GLY A 304 -22.10 -26.95 9.33
CA GLY A 304 -21.79 -27.84 8.21
C GLY A 304 -20.30 -28.07 7.93
N GLY A 305 -19.40 -27.75 8.89
CA GLY A 305 -17.96 -28.02 8.80
C GLY A 305 -17.17 -27.09 7.87
N ARG A 306 -17.81 -26.07 7.32
CA ARG A 306 -17.14 -25.05 6.49
C ARG A 306 -16.21 -24.18 7.34
N LYS A 307 -15.07 -23.83 6.76
CA LYS A 307 -14.08 -22.99 7.43
C LYS A 307 -13.68 -21.83 6.52
N PHE A 308 -13.52 -20.66 7.08
CA PHE A 308 -12.95 -19.50 6.40
C PHE A 308 -11.74 -19.00 7.17
N ILE A 309 -10.59 -18.93 6.49
CA ILE A 309 -9.31 -18.59 7.10
C ILE A 309 -8.85 -17.25 6.57
N THR A 310 -8.52 -16.34 7.48
CA THR A 310 -8.00 -15.01 7.18
C THR A 310 -6.70 -14.74 7.91
N GLY A 311 -6.02 -13.64 7.57
CA GLY A 311 -4.70 -13.30 8.11
C GLY A 311 -3.54 -14.05 7.46
N ASN A 312 -3.83 -14.96 6.51
CA ASN A 312 -2.82 -15.60 5.69
C ASN A 312 -2.26 -14.63 4.66
N ARG A 313 -0.94 -14.65 4.50
CA ARG A 313 -0.25 -13.88 3.44
C ARG A 313 0.10 -14.74 2.22
N CYS A 314 -0.23 -16.00 2.26
CA CYS A 314 -0.04 -16.95 1.16
C CYS A 314 -0.95 -18.17 1.37
N GLU A 315 -1.10 -19.00 0.35
CA GLU A 315 -1.96 -20.18 0.35
C GLU A 315 -1.58 -21.26 1.39
N ARG A 316 -0.35 -21.26 1.90
CA ARG A 316 0.07 -22.18 2.96
C ARG A 316 -0.76 -22.01 4.23
N GLY A 317 -1.16 -20.78 4.54
CA GLY A 317 -2.04 -20.47 5.66
C GLY A 317 -3.45 -21.04 5.52
N LEU A 318 -3.87 -21.34 4.29
CA LEU A 318 -5.16 -21.97 3.97
C LEU A 318 -5.14 -23.49 4.07
N GLY A 319 -4.01 -24.09 4.45
CA GLY A 319 -3.86 -25.55 4.48
C GLY A 319 -3.75 -26.22 3.10
N LYS A 320 -3.66 -25.43 2.03
CA LYS A 320 -3.43 -25.98 0.71
C LYS A 320 -2.02 -26.56 0.63
N GLN A 321 -1.90 -27.82 0.28
CA GLN A 321 -0.60 -28.47 0.09
C GLN A 321 0.14 -27.79 -1.08
N LYS A 322 1.46 -27.63 -0.91
CA LYS A 322 2.33 -27.19 -2.00
C LYS A 322 2.10 -28.14 -3.20
N THR A 323 1.64 -27.58 -4.32
CA THR A 323 1.92 -28.20 -5.60
C THR A 323 3.44 -28.28 -5.69
N THR A 324 3.98 -29.48 -5.83
CA THR A 324 5.41 -29.72 -6.01
C THR A 324 5.84 -29.06 -7.31
N ASN A 325 6.23 -27.80 -7.21
CA ASN A 325 6.78 -27.10 -8.36
C ASN A 325 8.13 -27.74 -8.67
N LYS A 326 8.25 -28.39 -9.82
CA LYS A 326 9.48 -29.08 -10.25
C LYS A 326 10.62 -28.10 -10.59
N LEU A 327 10.32 -26.81 -10.65
CA LEU A 327 11.30 -25.75 -10.93
C LEU A 327 12.12 -25.44 -9.67
N PRO A 328 13.45 -25.24 -9.79
CA PRO A 328 14.27 -24.84 -8.68
C PRO A 328 13.86 -23.46 -8.16
N ASN A 329 13.82 -23.30 -6.84
CA ASN A 329 13.56 -22.00 -6.21
C ASN A 329 14.83 -21.15 -6.20
N LEU A 330 15.01 -20.34 -7.22
CA LEU A 330 16.19 -19.47 -7.35
C LEU A 330 16.30 -18.43 -6.23
N PHE A 331 15.17 -18.00 -5.64
CA PHE A 331 15.20 -17.10 -4.50
C PHE A 331 15.82 -17.78 -3.26
N GLU A 332 15.44 -19.02 -2.99
CA GLU A 332 16.02 -19.79 -1.88
C GLU A 332 17.50 -20.06 -2.10
N TYR A 333 17.89 -20.36 -3.34
CA TYR A 333 19.30 -20.49 -3.73
C TYR A 333 20.06 -19.19 -3.50
N LYS A 334 19.54 -18.04 -3.97
CA LYS A 334 20.15 -16.72 -3.77
C LYS A 334 20.31 -16.41 -2.27
N LEU A 335 19.28 -16.68 -1.47
CA LEU A 335 19.30 -16.42 -0.03
C LEU A 335 20.39 -17.23 0.69
N LYS A 336 20.55 -18.50 0.33
CA LYS A 336 21.65 -19.34 0.84
C LYS A 336 23.01 -18.78 0.44
N ARG A 337 23.18 -18.37 -0.81
CA ARG A 337 24.45 -17.77 -1.29
C ARG A 337 24.82 -16.50 -0.52
N TYR A 338 23.87 -15.74 -0.04
CA TYR A 338 24.16 -14.53 0.73
C TYR A 338 24.48 -14.79 2.20
N PHE A 339 23.89 -15.80 2.83
CA PHE A 339 23.93 -15.90 4.29
C PHE A 339 24.43 -17.23 4.85
N ASP A 340 24.67 -18.23 4.02
CA ASP A 340 25.11 -19.56 4.46
C ASP A 340 26.65 -19.59 4.57
N TYR A 341 27.15 -18.93 5.60
CA TYR A 341 28.58 -18.87 5.93
C TYR A 341 28.78 -19.28 7.38
N GLU A 342 29.83 -20.07 7.62
CA GLU A 342 30.22 -20.49 8.97
C GLU A 342 31.16 -19.47 9.61
N PRO A 343 30.78 -18.89 10.76
CA PRO A 343 31.65 -17.95 11.48
C PRO A 343 32.84 -18.70 12.11
N LEU A 344 33.92 -17.96 12.37
CA LEU A 344 35.06 -18.49 13.09
C LEU A 344 34.64 -19.14 14.42
N ALA A 345 35.28 -20.24 14.80
CA ALA A 345 35.19 -20.76 16.15
C ALA A 345 35.71 -19.72 17.17
N GLU A 346 35.27 -19.76 18.39
CA GLU A 346 35.63 -18.74 19.40
C GLU A 346 37.15 -18.68 19.64
N GLU A 347 37.80 -19.82 19.68
CA GLU A 347 39.25 -19.95 19.83
C GLU A 347 40.04 -19.34 18.65
N ASN A 348 39.40 -19.21 17.49
CA ASN A 348 40.02 -18.67 16.27
C ASN A 348 39.64 -17.21 16.01
N ALA A 349 39.00 -16.57 16.95
CA ALA A 349 38.50 -15.20 16.87
C ALA A 349 39.14 -14.26 17.91
N PRO A 350 40.43 -13.97 17.78
CA PRO A 350 41.20 -13.20 18.81
C PRO A 350 40.65 -11.77 18.99
N ARG A 351 39.88 -11.23 18.04
CA ARG A 351 39.27 -9.91 18.14
C ARG A 351 37.84 -9.94 18.69
N GLY A 352 37.32 -11.11 19.04
CA GLY A 352 35.99 -11.27 19.65
C GLY A 352 34.86 -11.20 18.64
N LEU A 353 33.69 -10.79 19.13
CA LEU A 353 32.44 -10.80 18.37
C LEU A 353 32.19 -9.48 17.65
N ILE A 354 31.65 -9.56 16.43
CA ILE A 354 31.08 -8.43 15.71
C ILE A 354 29.70 -8.80 15.16
N GLY A 355 28.70 -8.00 15.49
CA GLY A 355 27.31 -8.20 15.02
C GLY A 355 27.07 -7.53 13.68
N ILE A 356 26.32 -8.19 12.82
CA ILE A 356 25.83 -7.61 11.56
C ILE A 356 24.31 -7.76 11.55
N PRO A 357 23.53 -6.66 11.49
CA PRO A 357 22.09 -6.76 11.33
C PRO A 357 21.75 -7.23 9.92
N ARG A 358 20.82 -8.20 9.82
CA ARG A 358 20.36 -8.77 8.54
C ARG A 358 19.28 -7.89 7.93
N VAL A 359 19.66 -6.72 7.46
CA VAL A 359 18.72 -5.68 7.03
C VAL A 359 19.19 -4.99 5.75
N LEU A 360 18.24 -4.45 5.00
CA LEU A 360 18.48 -3.54 3.89
C LEU A 360 19.59 -4.04 2.93
N ASN A 361 20.59 -3.21 2.63
CA ASN A 361 21.69 -3.55 1.72
C ASN A 361 22.62 -4.65 2.26
N MET A 362 22.52 -5.02 3.53
CA MET A 362 23.28 -6.17 4.04
C MET A 362 22.84 -7.49 3.38
N TYR A 363 21.66 -7.53 2.74
CA TYR A 363 21.26 -8.68 1.92
C TYR A 363 22.15 -8.92 0.70
N GLU A 364 22.82 -7.90 0.18
CA GLU A 364 23.76 -8.06 -0.95
C GLU A 364 25.20 -7.96 -0.51
N ASN A 365 25.49 -7.11 0.47
CA ASN A 365 26.84 -6.80 0.91
C ASN A 365 27.38 -7.76 2.00
N TYR A 366 26.54 -8.62 2.58
CA TYR A 366 26.94 -9.53 3.66
C TYR A 366 28.12 -10.45 3.31
N PRO A 367 28.20 -11.11 2.13
CA PRO A 367 29.33 -11.98 1.79
C PRO A 367 30.68 -11.27 1.86
N PHE A 368 30.73 -10.01 1.41
CA PHE A 368 31.94 -9.19 1.47
C PHE A 368 32.32 -8.89 2.93
N TRP A 369 31.38 -8.36 3.71
CA TRP A 369 31.65 -7.97 5.10
C TRP A 369 31.92 -9.16 6.00
N PHE A 370 31.23 -10.27 5.80
CA PHE A 370 31.52 -11.52 6.49
C PHE A 370 32.96 -11.97 6.24
N THR A 371 33.37 -12.01 4.99
CA THR A 371 34.73 -12.41 4.62
C THR A 371 35.79 -11.47 5.19
N PHE A 372 35.54 -10.17 5.09
CA PHE A 372 36.42 -9.14 5.61
C PHE A 372 36.66 -9.29 7.13
N PHE A 373 35.58 -9.32 7.92
CA PHE A 373 35.72 -9.44 9.37
C PHE A 373 36.27 -10.80 9.81
N ASN A 374 35.87 -11.87 9.13
CA ASN A 374 36.41 -13.20 9.38
C ASN A 374 37.93 -13.22 9.17
N LYS A 375 38.43 -12.64 8.06
CA LYS A 375 39.88 -12.53 7.79
C LYS A 375 40.61 -11.63 8.76
N LEU A 376 39.94 -10.65 9.37
CA LEU A 376 40.49 -9.83 10.42
C LEU A 376 40.50 -10.53 11.81
N GLY A 377 39.96 -11.72 11.93
CA GLY A 377 39.92 -12.47 13.19
C GLY A 377 38.74 -12.13 14.10
N PHE A 378 37.64 -11.62 13.56
CA PHE A 378 36.37 -11.48 14.26
C PHE A 378 35.47 -12.67 14.00
N ARG A 379 34.75 -13.12 15.02
CA ARG A 379 33.61 -14.01 14.86
C ARG A 379 32.37 -13.18 14.52
N VAL A 380 31.87 -13.35 13.31
CA VAL A 380 30.68 -12.61 12.85
C VAL A 380 29.42 -13.24 13.41
N VAL A 381 28.56 -12.42 14.01
CA VAL A 381 27.24 -12.80 14.51
C VAL A 381 26.18 -12.09 13.64
N LEU A 382 25.48 -12.87 12.81
CA LEU A 382 24.39 -12.37 11.99
C LEU A 382 23.07 -12.43 12.77
N SER A 383 22.28 -11.36 12.76
CA SER A 383 20.94 -11.40 13.33
C SER A 383 20.01 -12.38 12.56
N PRO A 384 18.97 -12.95 13.18
CA PRO A 384 18.16 -14.03 12.60
C PRO A 384 17.41 -13.58 11.35
N VAL A 385 16.76 -14.53 10.69
CA VAL A 385 15.82 -14.22 9.59
C VAL A 385 14.68 -13.36 10.11
N SER A 386 14.35 -12.29 9.37
CA SER A 386 13.26 -11.37 9.70
C SER A 386 11.95 -12.10 9.93
N ASN A 387 11.31 -11.81 11.03
CA ASN A 387 10.01 -12.34 11.41
C ASN A 387 9.32 -11.37 12.36
N ARG A 388 8.06 -11.65 12.70
CA ARG A 388 7.28 -10.78 13.58
C ARG A 388 7.91 -10.58 14.96
N LYS A 389 8.55 -11.60 15.53
CA LYS A 389 9.20 -11.47 16.85
C LYS A 389 10.38 -10.50 16.79
N VAL A 390 11.17 -10.53 15.71
CA VAL A 390 12.24 -9.57 15.50
C VAL A 390 11.68 -8.15 15.35
N TYR A 391 10.60 -7.99 14.59
CA TYR A 391 9.92 -6.69 14.49
C TYR A 391 9.46 -6.16 15.86
N GLU A 392 8.81 -7.02 16.66
CA GLU A 392 8.30 -6.67 17.99
C GLU A 392 9.40 -6.21 18.96
N LEU A 393 10.64 -6.70 18.81
CA LEU A 393 11.78 -6.25 19.63
C LEU A 393 12.16 -4.78 19.40
N GLY A 394 11.88 -4.26 18.23
CA GLY A 394 12.30 -2.90 17.84
C GLY A 394 11.18 -1.86 17.90
N ILE A 395 9.94 -2.24 18.22
CA ILE A 395 8.77 -1.35 18.13
C ILE A 395 8.97 -0.04 18.89
N ASP A 396 9.48 -0.09 20.11
CA ASP A 396 9.61 1.08 20.98
C ASP A 396 10.62 2.12 20.48
N SER A 397 11.52 1.71 19.60
CA SER A 397 12.54 2.59 19.02
C SER A 397 12.19 3.15 17.65
N ILE A 398 11.05 2.78 17.06
CA ILE A 398 10.61 3.27 15.75
C ILE A 398 10.12 4.72 15.90
N PRO A 399 10.79 5.72 15.27
CA PRO A 399 10.47 7.13 15.50
C PRO A 399 9.21 7.60 14.75
N SER A 400 8.73 6.86 13.75
CA SER A 400 7.59 7.27 12.96
C SER A 400 6.79 6.08 12.41
N GLU A 401 5.46 6.17 12.47
CA GLU A 401 4.58 5.18 11.86
C GLU A 401 4.65 5.15 10.33
N SER A 402 5.06 6.26 9.72
CA SER A 402 5.16 6.41 8.27
C SER A 402 6.42 5.79 7.65
N GLU A 403 7.31 5.23 8.46
CA GLU A 403 8.47 4.51 7.94
C GLU A 403 8.08 3.22 7.21
N CYS A 404 8.85 2.88 6.19
CA CYS A 404 8.64 1.63 5.47
C CYS A 404 8.94 0.42 6.39
N TYR A 405 8.26 -0.69 6.14
CA TYR A 405 8.41 -1.89 6.96
C TYR A 405 9.85 -2.43 7.05
N PRO A 406 10.66 -2.44 5.95
CA PRO A 406 12.07 -2.79 6.05
C PRO A 406 12.89 -1.91 7.00
N ALA A 407 12.62 -0.60 7.07
CA ALA A 407 13.25 0.29 8.05
C ALA A 407 12.86 -0.08 9.48
N LYS A 408 11.57 -0.32 9.72
CA LYS A 408 11.07 -0.76 11.04
C LYS A 408 11.71 -2.08 11.49
N LEU A 409 11.95 -3.00 10.57
CA LEU A 409 12.64 -4.26 10.89
C LEU A 409 14.08 -4.04 11.33
N ALA A 410 14.77 -3.01 10.81
CA ALA A 410 16.16 -2.73 11.19
C ALA A 410 16.31 -2.52 12.70
N HIS A 411 15.37 -1.82 13.32
CA HIS A 411 15.36 -1.62 14.78
C HIS A 411 15.33 -2.95 15.53
N GLY A 412 14.49 -3.87 15.13
CA GLY A 412 14.39 -5.19 15.76
C GLY A 412 15.65 -6.03 15.59
N HIS A 413 16.31 -5.94 14.45
CA HIS A 413 17.55 -6.68 14.20
C HIS A 413 18.72 -6.14 15.04
N VAL A 414 18.82 -4.83 15.18
CA VAL A 414 19.82 -4.20 16.06
C VAL A 414 19.52 -4.56 17.52
N GLN A 415 18.27 -4.45 17.95
CA GLN A 415 17.87 -4.79 19.31
C GLN A 415 18.12 -6.27 19.64
N TRP A 416 17.92 -7.15 18.66
CA TRP A 416 18.24 -8.57 18.84
C TRP A 416 19.74 -8.77 19.12
N LEU A 417 20.62 -8.11 18.38
CA LEU A 417 22.06 -8.19 18.61
C LEU A 417 22.44 -7.68 20.00
N ILE A 418 21.86 -6.56 20.43
CA ILE A 418 22.08 -5.98 21.78
C ILE A 418 21.63 -6.97 22.84
N ASN A 419 20.43 -7.54 22.72
CA ASN A 419 19.88 -8.50 23.67
C ASN A 419 20.69 -9.79 23.77
N ASN A 420 21.46 -10.14 22.72
CA ASN A 420 22.38 -11.29 22.73
C ASN A 420 23.82 -10.91 23.17
N GLY A 421 23.99 -9.73 23.77
CA GLY A 421 25.25 -9.32 24.37
C GLY A 421 26.33 -8.87 23.37
N ILE A 422 25.96 -8.59 22.12
CA ILE A 422 26.92 -8.11 21.11
C ILE A 422 27.22 -6.64 21.36
N LYS A 423 28.46 -6.34 21.72
CA LYS A 423 28.90 -4.98 22.08
C LYS A 423 29.35 -4.16 20.88
N THR A 424 29.74 -4.79 19.81
CA THR A 424 30.19 -4.12 18.57
C THR A 424 29.30 -4.55 17.44
N ILE A 425 28.58 -3.61 16.85
CA ILE A 425 27.65 -3.84 15.73
C ILE A 425 28.17 -3.06 14.53
N PHE A 426 28.32 -3.74 13.40
CA PHE A 426 28.67 -3.12 12.14
C PHE A 426 27.42 -2.95 11.29
N TYR A 427 27.06 -1.70 11.07
CA TYR A 427 25.89 -1.32 10.24
C TYR A 427 26.27 -0.08 9.42
N PRO A 428 26.75 -0.26 8.17
CA PRO A 428 27.31 0.84 7.39
C PRO A 428 26.23 1.70 6.75
N SER A 429 26.46 2.99 6.71
CA SER A 429 25.75 3.94 5.84
C SER A 429 26.27 3.80 4.42
N ILE A 430 25.38 3.48 3.47
CA ILE A 430 25.73 3.26 2.06
C ILE A 430 24.96 4.24 1.18
N PRO A 431 25.54 5.40 0.81
CA PRO A 431 24.81 6.42 0.05
C PRO A 431 24.54 6.00 -1.39
N TYR A 432 25.39 5.18 -1.99
CA TYR A 432 25.24 4.68 -3.36
C TYR A 432 25.94 3.34 -3.54
N GLU A 433 25.46 2.56 -4.49
CA GLU A 433 26.05 1.30 -4.90
C GLU A 433 26.97 1.48 -6.12
N ARG A 434 27.77 0.46 -6.41
CA ARG A 434 28.55 0.42 -7.63
C ARG A 434 27.62 0.46 -8.84
N ASN A 435 27.92 1.33 -9.80
CA ASN A 435 27.21 1.36 -11.06
C ASN A 435 27.62 0.15 -11.91
N GLU A 436 26.82 -0.90 -11.88
CA GLU A 436 27.04 -2.14 -12.66
C GLU A 436 26.39 -2.06 -14.05
N PHE A 437 25.45 -1.15 -14.24
CA PHE A 437 24.70 -0.94 -15.48
C PHE A 437 24.84 0.51 -15.91
N ALA A 438 25.64 0.74 -16.96
CA ALA A 438 25.90 2.10 -17.45
C ALA A 438 24.62 2.87 -17.87
N GLU A 439 23.57 2.15 -18.25
CA GLU A 439 22.26 2.71 -18.64
C GLU A 439 21.32 2.96 -17.47
N ALA A 440 21.72 2.63 -16.23
CA ALA A 440 20.87 2.88 -15.06
C ALA A 440 20.75 4.38 -14.80
N ASN A 441 19.53 4.84 -14.54
CA ASN A 441 19.23 6.26 -14.31
C ASN A 441 19.91 6.81 -13.05
N ASN A 442 20.16 5.96 -12.05
CA ASN A 442 20.90 6.31 -10.85
C ASN A 442 21.39 5.05 -10.12
N HIS A 443 22.29 5.25 -9.17
CA HIS A 443 22.82 4.20 -8.29
C HIS A 443 22.80 4.63 -6.81
N TYR A 444 21.99 5.63 -6.47
CA TYR A 444 21.79 6.09 -5.10
C TYR A 444 20.90 5.15 -4.34
N ASN A 445 21.24 4.92 -3.07
CA ASN A 445 20.41 4.16 -2.17
C ASN A 445 19.26 4.98 -1.58
N CYS A 446 18.26 4.26 -1.07
CA CYS A 446 17.20 4.85 -0.28
C CYS A 446 17.78 5.65 0.90
N PRO A 447 17.19 6.80 1.26
CA PRO A 447 17.62 7.58 2.43
C PRO A 447 17.74 6.78 3.73
N ILE A 448 16.92 5.76 3.93
CA ILE A 448 17.02 4.86 5.09
C ILE A 448 18.35 4.10 5.08
N VAL A 449 18.76 3.55 3.95
CA VAL A 449 20.06 2.87 3.82
C VAL A 449 21.23 3.81 4.02
N THR A 450 21.07 5.07 3.59
CA THR A 450 22.12 6.09 3.67
C THR A 450 22.37 6.60 5.08
N SER A 451 21.33 6.75 5.90
CA SER A 451 21.44 7.54 7.15
C SER A 451 20.82 6.88 8.38
N TYR A 452 20.23 5.70 8.26
CA TYR A 452 19.67 4.99 9.43
C TYR A 452 20.75 4.40 10.36
N PRO A 453 21.90 3.87 9.82
CA PRO A 453 23.03 3.54 10.67
C PRO A 453 23.62 4.76 11.35
#